data_9ccad86adacb05267c5b1cd212529d9b
#
_entry.id   9ccad86adacb05267c5b1cd212529d9b
#
_cell.length_a   1.000
_cell.length_b   1.000
_cell.length_c   1.000
_cell.angle_alpha   90.00
_cell.angle_beta   90.00
_cell.angle_gamma   90.00
#
_symmetry.space_group_name_H-M   'P 1'
#
loop_
_entity.id
_entity.type
_entity.pdbx_description
1 polymer ?
#
loop_
_entity_poly.entity_id
_entity_poly.type
_entity_poly.pdbx_seq_one_letter_code
_entity_poly.pdbx_strand_id
1 'polypeptide(L)'
;MKNIIKSLIVMLSSLSLFASANAGELGVSGTAKATYNINSGTNQTKGIGITNELNFTASGELDNGYTWSYSMELDPGATQVSGDTDTEGSQSAQNDDTKLTLSGPLGTFGVFVSEGGLDLEDGASQSVYGRPTDIGDPSATSDNYTIDAYNNIQYHTPADLLPFGIQGKIAYATGLDAYGSGNNTGKTHAGGDQDLGRSATEYQVKATPIDGLTIGASYMEFGDAGSANTVQKPESGSYMATYSTGPISIGYSKGLKAPIVGSLTAGSTVETVEYYDQTNMSIAYAASDNLSVSYEQETSEANYVLNTTASVEQESTSVQVAYTMGGMTLALVQASHDNVGYSTATTADREQTLLAVTMAF
;
A
#
# COMPACT_ATOMS: atom_id res chain seq x y z
N MET A 1 19.16 -10.17 -16.95
CA MET A 1 18.91 -9.85 -15.54
C MET A 1 20.10 -10.12 -14.60
N LYS A 2 20.60 -11.34 -14.42
CA LYS A 2 21.75 -11.60 -13.51
C LYS A 2 22.96 -10.67 -13.67
N ASN A 3 23.26 -10.20 -14.87
CA ASN A 3 24.40 -9.31 -15.13
C ASN A 3 24.10 -7.84 -14.80
N ILE A 4 22.84 -7.41 -14.93
CA ILE A 4 22.41 -6.04 -14.57
C ILE A 4 22.44 -5.86 -13.06
N ILE A 5 21.95 -6.85 -12.31
CA ILE A 5 21.96 -6.84 -10.83
C ILE A 5 23.40 -6.84 -10.30
N LYS A 6 24.30 -7.64 -10.90
CA LYS A 6 25.72 -7.63 -10.51
C LYS A 6 26.37 -6.26 -10.80
N SER A 7 26.04 -5.64 -11.92
CA SER A 7 26.55 -4.31 -12.26
C SER A 7 25.99 -3.23 -11.31
N LEU A 8 24.73 -3.35 -10.90
CA LEU A 8 24.11 -2.44 -9.94
C LEU A 8 24.75 -2.55 -8.55
N ILE A 9 25.00 -3.76 -8.07
CA ILE A 9 25.67 -4.02 -6.78
C ILE A 9 27.13 -3.51 -6.81
N VAL A 10 27.84 -3.72 -7.90
CA VAL A 10 29.21 -3.21 -8.06
C VAL A 10 29.22 -1.67 -8.14
N MET A 11 28.23 -1.06 -8.77
CA MET A 11 28.09 0.40 -8.83
C MET A 11 27.80 1.00 -7.45
N LEU A 12 26.90 0.40 -6.67
CA LEU A 12 26.63 0.81 -5.29
C LEU A 12 27.87 0.65 -4.38
N SER A 13 28.57 -0.47 -4.50
CA SER A 13 29.76 -0.72 -3.67
C SER A 13 30.97 0.15 -4.05
N SER A 14 31.09 0.60 -5.30
CA SER A 14 32.16 1.51 -5.72
C SER A 14 31.91 2.97 -5.32
N LEU A 15 30.65 3.38 -5.15
CA LEU A 15 30.30 4.72 -4.66
C LEU A 15 30.56 4.93 -3.16
N SER A 16 30.57 3.84 -2.38
CA SER A 16 30.74 3.92 -0.92
C SER A 16 32.21 4.06 -0.45
N LEU A 17 33.19 3.96 -1.35
CA LEU A 17 34.60 3.86 -0.97
C LEU A 17 35.34 5.19 -0.80
N PHE A 18 34.71 6.35 -1.10
CA PHE A 18 35.44 7.64 -1.13
C PHE A 18 34.74 8.81 -0.46
N ALA A 19 33.70 8.60 0.34
CA ALA A 19 32.97 9.70 0.94
C ALA A 19 33.19 9.77 2.44
N SER A 20 33.71 10.88 2.92
CA SER A 20 33.50 11.33 4.30
C SER A 20 32.04 11.77 4.41
N ALA A 21 31.16 10.88 4.89
CA ALA A 21 29.79 11.25 5.13
C ALA A 21 29.74 12.34 6.22
N ASN A 22 29.31 13.53 5.90
CA ASN A 22 28.83 14.43 6.92
C ASN A 22 27.64 13.77 7.58
N ALA A 23 27.71 13.54 8.90
CA ALA A 23 26.60 13.00 9.66
C ALA A 23 25.39 13.90 9.46
N GLY A 24 24.34 13.36 8.87
CA GLY A 24 23.12 14.10 8.65
C GLY A 24 22.40 14.39 9.96
N GLU A 25 21.50 15.32 9.92
CA GLU A 25 20.62 15.62 11.04
C GLU A 25 19.62 14.49 11.25
N LEU A 26 19.48 14.03 12.49
CA LEU A 26 18.45 13.05 12.88
C LEU A 26 17.13 13.79 13.15
N GLY A 27 16.14 13.54 12.33
CA GLY A 27 14.78 13.98 12.56
C GLY A 27 13.96 12.90 13.29
N VAL A 28 13.07 13.33 14.18
CA VAL A 28 12.05 12.49 14.79
C VAL A 28 10.73 13.19 14.61
N SER A 29 9.74 12.47 14.10
CA SER A 29 8.35 12.93 13.96
C SER A 29 7.41 11.79 14.28
N GLY A 30 6.14 12.09 14.44
CA GLY A 30 5.18 11.03 14.70
C GLY A 30 3.74 11.50 14.62
N THR A 31 2.85 10.53 14.70
CA THR A 31 1.42 10.74 14.79
C THR A 31 0.84 9.98 15.98
N ALA A 32 -0.17 10.54 16.62
CA ALA A 32 -1.02 9.87 17.58
C ALA A 32 -2.46 10.03 17.12
N LYS A 33 -3.18 8.92 16.94
CA LYS A 33 -4.56 8.88 16.48
C LYS A 33 -5.43 8.18 17.52
N ALA A 34 -6.35 8.90 18.13
CA ALA A 34 -7.39 8.33 18.97
C ALA A 34 -8.67 8.15 18.17
N THR A 35 -9.29 6.99 18.27
CA THR A 35 -10.49 6.65 17.52
C THR A 35 -11.61 6.15 18.43
N TYR A 36 -12.84 6.49 18.05
CA TYR A 36 -14.05 5.87 18.58
C TYR A 36 -14.86 5.34 17.42
N ASN A 37 -15.12 4.05 17.43
CA ASN A 37 -15.78 3.33 16.35
C ASN A 37 -17.09 2.73 16.80
N ILE A 38 -18.12 2.80 15.95
CA ILE A 38 -19.43 2.20 16.14
C ILE A 38 -19.73 1.39 14.88
N ASN A 39 -19.76 0.08 15.02
CA ASN A 39 -20.14 -0.84 13.94
C ASN A 39 -21.59 -1.24 14.11
N SER A 40 -22.34 -1.26 13.01
CA SER A 40 -23.68 -1.82 12.90
C SER A 40 -23.64 -3.07 12.00
N GLY A 41 -24.64 -3.90 12.10
CA GLY A 41 -24.73 -5.19 11.42
C GLY A 41 -24.76 -6.35 12.41
N THR A 42 -24.39 -7.55 11.99
CA THR A 42 -24.50 -8.77 12.80
C THR A 42 -23.61 -8.75 14.04
N ASN A 43 -22.50 -8.03 14.00
CA ASN A 43 -21.57 -7.85 15.13
C ASN A 43 -21.52 -6.38 15.54
N GLN A 44 -22.57 -5.92 16.20
CA GLN A 44 -22.60 -4.55 16.75
C GLN A 44 -21.53 -4.40 17.83
N THR A 45 -20.44 -3.73 17.49
CA THR A 45 -19.34 -3.45 18.40
C THR A 45 -19.11 -1.96 18.52
N LYS A 46 -18.63 -1.53 19.69
CA LYS A 46 -18.13 -0.18 19.90
C LYS A 46 -16.72 -0.30 20.46
N GLY A 47 -15.81 0.45 19.88
CA GLY A 47 -14.42 0.40 20.27
C GLY A 47 -13.81 1.78 20.46
N ILE A 48 -12.88 1.87 21.37
CA ILE A 48 -11.98 3.01 21.52
C ILE A 48 -10.57 2.48 21.29
N GLY A 49 -9.80 3.18 20.46
CA GLY A 49 -8.42 2.82 20.18
C GLY A 49 -7.50 4.03 20.16
N ILE A 50 -6.23 3.77 20.35
CA ILE A 50 -5.16 4.72 20.07
C ILE A 50 -4.14 3.98 19.21
N THR A 51 -3.79 4.59 18.08
CA THR A 51 -2.65 4.18 17.26
C THR A 51 -1.64 5.31 17.28
N ASN A 52 -0.38 4.96 17.26
CA ASN A 52 0.72 5.91 17.21
C ASN A 52 1.83 5.35 16.34
N GLU A 53 2.58 6.22 15.75
CA GLU A 53 3.62 5.96 14.78
C GLU A 53 4.78 6.91 15.09
N LEU A 54 5.99 6.41 15.08
CA LEU A 54 7.20 7.20 15.27
C LEU A 54 8.12 7.00 14.08
N ASN A 55 8.44 8.10 13.43
CA ASN A 55 9.32 8.14 12.27
C ASN A 55 10.68 8.72 12.65
N PHE A 56 11.74 8.03 12.29
CA PHE A 56 13.13 8.44 12.39
C PHE A 56 13.69 8.68 11.00
N THR A 57 14.24 9.85 10.76
CA THR A 57 14.81 10.20 9.46
C THR A 57 16.24 10.71 9.63
N ALA A 58 17.11 10.36 8.69
CA ALA A 58 18.43 10.93 8.57
C ALA A 58 18.77 11.14 7.11
N SER A 59 19.48 12.19 6.79
CA SER A 59 19.92 12.46 5.42
C SER A 59 21.26 13.20 5.42
N GLY A 60 21.95 13.16 4.31
CA GLY A 60 23.21 13.86 4.15
C GLY A 60 23.64 13.92 2.69
N GLU A 61 24.69 14.71 2.44
CA GLU A 61 25.30 14.84 1.13
C GLU A 61 26.68 14.18 1.13
N LEU A 62 27.01 13.50 0.04
CA LEU A 62 28.33 12.95 -0.21
C LEU A 62 29.20 13.95 -0.97
N ASP A 63 30.52 13.86 -0.85
CA ASP A 63 31.47 14.77 -1.49
C ASP A 63 31.31 14.86 -3.03
N ASN A 64 30.70 13.90 -3.65
CA ASN A 64 30.43 13.87 -5.08
C ASN A 64 29.07 14.48 -5.48
N GLY A 65 28.35 15.11 -4.53
CA GLY A 65 27.06 15.77 -4.76
C GLY A 65 25.86 14.81 -4.78
N TYR A 66 26.04 13.54 -4.44
CA TYR A 66 24.92 12.64 -4.19
C TYR A 66 24.35 12.85 -2.79
N THR A 67 23.03 12.73 -2.66
CA THR A 67 22.36 12.79 -1.37
C THR A 67 21.90 11.40 -0.95
N TRP A 68 22.07 11.07 0.31
CA TRP A 68 21.50 9.85 0.88
C TRP A 68 20.38 10.22 1.85
N SER A 69 19.40 9.34 1.97
CA SER A 69 18.31 9.46 2.95
C SER A 69 18.01 8.10 3.54
N TYR A 70 17.78 8.08 4.82
CA TYR A 70 17.35 6.93 5.59
C TYR A 70 16.05 7.29 6.34
N SER A 71 15.08 6.43 6.34
CA SER A 71 13.92 6.50 7.24
C SER A 71 13.62 5.14 7.83
N MET A 72 13.07 5.17 9.03
CA MET A 72 12.60 4.01 9.76
C MET A 72 11.34 4.40 10.53
N GLU A 73 10.32 3.58 10.45
CA GLU A 73 9.10 3.70 11.22
C GLU A 73 9.04 2.69 12.35
N LEU A 74 8.60 3.13 13.51
CA LEU A 74 8.28 2.27 14.64
C LEU A 74 6.78 2.33 14.89
N ASP A 75 6.14 1.21 14.67
CA ASP A 75 4.78 0.99 15.10
C ASP A 75 4.74 0.37 16.49
N PRO A 76 3.89 0.85 17.37
CA PRO A 76 3.58 0.07 18.56
C PRO A 76 2.86 -1.19 18.11
N GLY A 77 3.34 -2.33 18.53
CA GLY A 77 2.64 -3.59 18.31
C GLY A 77 1.18 -3.45 18.73
N ALA A 78 0.27 -3.98 17.93
CA ALA A 78 -1.16 -3.85 18.12
C ALA A 78 -1.53 -4.14 19.58
N THR A 79 -1.99 -3.13 20.30
CA THR A 79 -2.59 -3.28 21.63
C THR A 79 -3.97 -3.91 21.45
N GLN A 80 -3.98 -5.15 21.04
CA GLN A 80 -5.17 -5.97 21.11
C GLN A 80 -5.37 -6.37 22.58
N VAL A 81 -6.08 -5.57 23.33
CA VAL A 81 -6.73 -6.06 24.53
C VAL A 81 -8.02 -6.75 24.09
N SER A 82 -7.89 -7.86 23.43
CA SER A 82 -9.00 -8.76 23.24
C SER A 82 -8.99 -9.74 24.40
N GLY A 83 -9.92 -9.52 25.33
CA GLY A 83 -10.40 -10.49 26.31
C GLY A 83 -9.36 -11.45 26.88
N ASP A 84 -8.89 -11.11 28.08
CA ASP A 84 -8.42 -12.01 29.12
C ASP A 84 -7.96 -13.42 28.71
N THR A 85 -6.83 -13.46 28.10
CA THR A 85 -5.89 -14.56 28.26
C THR A 85 -4.53 -13.90 28.39
N ASP A 86 -3.94 -13.98 29.58
CA ASP A 86 -2.60 -13.52 29.94
C ASP A 86 -1.47 -14.19 29.12
N THR A 87 -1.62 -14.21 27.82
CA THR A 87 -0.48 -14.32 26.93
C THR A 87 -0.07 -12.89 26.65
N GLU A 88 0.86 -12.40 27.44
CA GLU A 88 1.62 -11.21 27.14
C GLU A 88 2.24 -11.40 25.73
N GLY A 89 1.41 -11.16 24.72
CA GLY A 89 1.86 -11.02 23.38
C GLY A 89 2.87 -9.87 23.38
N SER A 90 4.06 -10.16 22.98
CA SER A 90 5.20 -9.27 22.93
C SER A 90 4.77 -7.90 22.39
N GLN A 91 4.54 -6.95 23.27
CA GLN A 91 4.25 -5.55 22.96
C GLN A 91 5.55 -4.81 22.67
N SER A 92 6.32 -5.34 21.75
CA SER A 92 7.54 -4.68 21.30
C SER A 92 7.18 -3.73 20.15
N ALA A 93 7.65 -2.49 20.24
CA ALA A 93 7.68 -1.63 19.08
C ALA A 93 8.39 -2.37 17.94
N GLN A 94 7.72 -2.51 16.83
CA GLN A 94 8.28 -3.18 15.65
C GLN A 94 8.79 -2.13 14.69
N ASN A 95 9.97 -2.39 14.14
CA ASN A 95 10.43 -1.67 12.98
C ASN A 95 9.55 -2.10 11.81
N ASP A 96 8.72 -1.20 11.33
CA ASP A 96 7.83 -1.47 10.21
C ASP A 96 8.48 -1.07 8.90
N ASP A 97 8.33 0.13 8.49
CA ASP A 97 8.79 0.60 7.20
C ASP A 97 10.21 1.17 7.27
N THR A 98 11.09 0.65 6.45
CA THR A 98 12.47 1.13 6.42
C THR A 98 12.97 1.30 5.00
N LYS A 99 13.63 2.44 4.73
CA LYS A 99 14.29 2.66 3.44
C LYS A 99 15.63 3.37 3.59
N LEU A 100 16.53 3.02 2.68
CA LEU A 100 17.78 3.73 2.45
C LEU A 100 17.88 4.05 0.97
N THR A 101 18.00 5.33 0.64
CA THR A 101 18.09 5.80 -0.75
C THR A 101 19.36 6.60 -1.00
N LEU A 102 19.79 6.57 -2.25
CA LEU A 102 20.87 7.40 -2.80
C LEU A 102 20.36 8.09 -4.05
N SER A 103 20.33 9.41 -4.04
CA SER A 103 19.81 10.24 -5.12
C SER A 103 20.91 11.08 -5.76
N GLY A 104 20.85 11.25 -7.07
CA GLY A 104 21.80 12.05 -7.84
C GLY A 104 21.31 12.33 -9.25
N PRO A 105 22.16 12.85 -10.12
CA PRO A 105 21.78 13.21 -11.50
C PRO A 105 21.25 12.03 -12.34
N LEU A 106 21.57 10.81 -11.95
CA LEU A 106 21.13 9.60 -12.63
C LEU A 106 19.82 9.04 -12.07
N GLY A 107 19.19 9.72 -11.11
CA GLY A 107 17.98 9.25 -10.44
C GLY A 107 18.24 8.77 -9.02
N THR A 108 17.28 8.02 -8.47
CA THR A 108 17.34 7.50 -7.10
C THR A 108 17.42 5.99 -7.13
N PHE A 109 18.36 5.46 -6.37
CA PHE A 109 18.46 4.03 -6.05
C PHE A 109 18.14 3.83 -4.58
N GLY A 110 17.45 2.75 -4.23
CA GLY A 110 17.11 2.49 -2.85
C GLY A 110 16.93 1.03 -2.52
N VAL A 111 17.01 0.74 -1.22
CA VAL A 111 16.62 -0.52 -0.60
C VAL A 111 15.47 -0.21 0.33
N PHE A 112 14.41 -0.98 0.21
CA PHE A 112 13.14 -0.79 0.89
C PHE A 112 12.78 -2.08 1.62
N VAL A 113 12.27 -1.95 2.82
CA VAL A 113 11.83 -3.06 3.68
C VAL A 113 10.41 -2.76 4.12
N SER A 114 9.45 -3.56 3.69
CA SER A 114 8.00 -3.33 3.90
C SER A 114 7.55 -1.94 3.47
N GLU A 115 8.19 -1.36 2.46
CA GLU A 115 7.88 -0.01 1.99
C GLU A 115 8.13 0.11 0.49
N GLY A 116 7.64 1.21 -0.08
CA GLY A 116 7.93 1.59 -1.45
C GLY A 116 7.02 0.94 -2.48
N GLY A 117 5.76 0.69 -2.13
CA GLY A 117 4.75 0.21 -3.05
C GLY A 117 4.66 1.05 -4.32
N LEU A 118 4.50 0.40 -5.45
CA LEU A 118 4.42 1.05 -6.75
C LEU A 118 3.05 0.88 -7.42
N ASP A 119 2.16 0.10 -6.86
CA ASP A 119 0.80 -0.01 -7.35
C ASP A 119 0.04 1.32 -7.22
N LEU A 120 -1.01 1.48 -7.99
CA LEU A 120 -1.73 2.75 -8.14
C LEU A 120 -3.24 2.60 -8.01
N GLU A 121 -3.74 1.46 -7.60
CA GLU A 121 -5.19 1.29 -7.46
C GLU A 121 -5.75 2.22 -6.40
N ASP A 122 -5.00 2.41 -5.33
CA ASP A 122 -5.35 3.27 -4.20
C ASP A 122 -4.92 4.73 -4.39
N GLY A 123 -4.04 4.95 -5.36
CA GLY A 123 -3.41 6.25 -5.61
C GLY A 123 -4.35 7.34 -6.10
N ALA A 124 -5.61 7.01 -6.37
CA ALA A 124 -6.64 7.96 -6.78
C ALA A 124 -7.48 8.48 -5.62
N SER A 125 -7.42 7.89 -4.44
CA SER A 125 -8.23 8.32 -3.29
C SER A 125 -8.03 9.80 -2.97
N GLN A 126 -9.16 10.49 -2.78
CA GLN A 126 -9.25 11.87 -2.31
C GLN A 126 -9.94 11.95 -0.95
N SER A 127 -10.05 10.85 -0.25
CA SER A 127 -10.64 10.81 1.09
C SER A 127 -9.88 11.68 2.07
N VAL A 128 -10.62 12.46 2.87
CA VAL A 128 -10.02 13.41 3.83
C VAL A 128 -9.53 12.74 5.11
N TYR A 129 -9.81 11.46 5.30
CA TYR A 129 -9.34 10.67 6.44
C TYR A 129 -8.67 9.36 5.99
N GLY A 130 -9.35 8.51 5.25
CA GLY A 130 -8.87 7.23 4.75
C GLY A 130 -9.84 6.65 3.74
N ARG A 131 -9.40 5.68 2.94
CA ARG A 131 -10.27 5.00 1.97
C ARG A 131 -11.43 4.30 2.68
N PRO A 132 -12.59 4.09 2.04
CA PRO A 132 -13.67 3.31 2.63
C PRO A 132 -13.22 1.95 3.16
N THR A 133 -12.38 1.26 2.42
CA THR A 133 -11.85 -0.07 2.78
C THR A 133 -10.89 -0.07 3.96
N ASP A 134 -10.26 1.07 4.29
CA ASP A 134 -9.44 1.25 5.49
C ASP A 134 -10.28 1.54 6.75
N ILE A 135 -11.59 1.75 6.59
CA ILE A 135 -12.48 2.07 7.71
C ILE A 135 -13.10 0.79 8.26
N GLY A 136 -12.64 0.39 9.43
CA GLY A 136 -13.16 -0.78 10.12
C GLY A 136 -12.44 -2.07 9.80
N ASP A 137 -13.21 -3.13 9.75
CA ASP A 137 -12.76 -4.44 9.33
C ASP A 137 -13.67 -4.92 8.18
N PRO A 138 -13.58 -4.31 7.01
CA PRO A 138 -14.24 -4.84 5.83
C PRO A 138 -13.48 -6.02 5.27
N SER A 139 -12.76 -6.81 6.08
CA SER A 139 -11.83 -7.84 5.67
C SER A 139 -12.12 -8.38 4.29
N ALA A 140 -11.15 -8.23 3.41
CA ALA A 140 -11.04 -8.79 2.07
C ALA A 140 -11.63 -8.01 0.90
N THR A 141 -11.24 -6.76 0.73
CA THR A 141 -10.95 -6.32 -0.64
C THR A 141 -9.70 -7.05 -1.10
N SER A 142 -9.70 -7.59 -2.29
CA SER A 142 -8.50 -8.21 -2.82
C SER A 142 -7.66 -7.14 -3.52
N ASP A 143 -6.97 -6.31 -2.72
CA ASP A 143 -6.06 -5.29 -3.24
C ASP A 143 -5.00 -5.90 -4.17
N ASN A 144 -4.47 -5.11 -5.08
CA ASN A 144 -3.43 -5.54 -6.00
C ASN A 144 -2.21 -6.09 -5.24
N TYR A 145 -1.42 -6.90 -5.91
CA TYR A 145 -0.08 -7.20 -5.44
C TYR A 145 0.76 -5.94 -5.51
N THR A 146 1.53 -5.67 -4.45
CA THR A 146 2.43 -4.54 -4.36
C THR A 146 3.80 -4.99 -3.85
N ILE A 147 4.86 -4.34 -4.31
CA ILE A 147 6.23 -4.73 -3.99
C ILE A 147 6.62 -4.45 -2.54
N ASP A 148 5.92 -3.55 -1.84
CA ASP A 148 6.16 -3.22 -0.44
C ASP A 148 5.86 -4.38 0.52
N ALA A 149 5.04 -5.35 0.11
CA ALA A 149 4.90 -6.62 0.83
C ALA A 149 6.23 -7.38 0.97
N TYR A 150 7.29 -6.98 0.25
CA TYR A 150 8.57 -7.67 0.19
C TYR A 150 9.74 -6.72 0.36
N ASN A 151 10.86 -7.23 0.89
CA ASN A 151 12.13 -6.50 0.83
C ASN A 151 12.55 -6.34 -0.62
N ASN A 152 12.78 -5.12 -1.06
CA ASN A 152 12.98 -4.84 -2.46
C ASN A 152 14.07 -3.79 -2.71
N ILE A 153 14.57 -3.75 -3.94
CA ILE A 153 15.45 -2.70 -4.44
C ILE A 153 14.74 -1.93 -5.53
N GLN A 154 14.89 -0.63 -5.54
CA GLN A 154 14.22 0.23 -6.52
C GLN A 154 15.19 1.14 -7.24
N TYR A 155 14.80 1.50 -8.47
CA TYR A 155 15.34 2.61 -9.21
C TYR A 155 14.21 3.52 -9.68
N HIS A 156 14.39 4.83 -9.44
CA HIS A 156 13.49 5.88 -9.89
C HIS A 156 14.23 6.79 -10.86
N THR A 157 13.64 7.04 -12.03
CA THR A 157 14.23 8.00 -12.99
C THR A 157 14.25 9.39 -12.39
N PRO A 158 15.19 10.27 -12.82
CA PRO A 158 15.14 11.69 -12.45
C PRO A 158 13.78 12.31 -12.87
N ALA A 159 13.24 13.18 -12.02
CA ALA A 159 11.95 13.82 -12.28
C ALA A 159 11.94 14.70 -13.54
N ASP A 160 13.10 15.29 -13.88
CA ASP A 160 13.26 16.24 -14.98
C ASP A 160 13.77 15.57 -16.29
N LEU A 161 13.91 14.25 -16.29
CA LEU A 161 14.48 13.53 -17.44
C LEU A 161 13.55 13.57 -18.67
N LEU A 162 12.25 13.48 -18.44
CA LEU A 162 11.25 13.38 -19.49
C LEU A 162 10.25 14.55 -19.42
N PRO A 163 9.68 14.98 -20.55
CA PRO A 163 8.67 16.02 -20.56
C PRO A 163 7.42 15.62 -19.77
N PHE A 164 6.57 16.59 -19.43
CA PHE A 164 5.32 16.40 -18.70
C PHE A 164 5.46 15.79 -17.32
N GLY A 165 6.62 15.93 -16.67
CA GLY A 165 6.90 15.35 -15.37
C GLY A 165 6.81 13.82 -15.35
N ILE A 166 7.08 13.17 -16.48
CA ILE A 166 7.06 11.71 -16.55
C ILE A 166 8.19 11.15 -15.68
N GLN A 167 7.83 10.30 -14.73
CA GLN A 167 8.74 9.54 -13.90
C GLN A 167 8.43 8.05 -14.01
N GLY A 168 9.46 7.25 -14.29
CA GLY A 168 9.41 5.80 -14.25
C GLY A 168 10.07 5.26 -12.99
N LYS A 169 9.49 4.20 -12.42
CA LYS A 169 10.07 3.43 -11.33
C LYS A 169 10.07 1.96 -11.66
N ILE A 170 11.08 1.26 -11.17
CA ILE A 170 11.16 -0.19 -11.21
C ILE A 170 11.61 -0.70 -9.84
N ALA A 171 10.93 -1.70 -9.34
CA ALA A 171 11.25 -2.39 -8.11
C ALA A 171 11.47 -3.88 -8.37
N TYR A 172 12.36 -4.48 -7.61
CA TYR A 172 12.66 -5.90 -7.69
C TYR A 172 12.82 -6.49 -6.30
N ALA A 173 12.04 -7.51 -6.00
CA ALA A 173 12.16 -8.33 -4.80
C ALA A 173 12.71 -9.70 -5.15
N THR A 174 13.55 -10.23 -4.27
CA THR A 174 14.11 -11.58 -4.38
C THR A 174 13.85 -12.35 -3.10
N GLY A 175 13.68 -13.65 -3.19
CA GLY A 175 13.47 -14.47 -2.00
C GLY A 175 12.08 -14.32 -1.39
N LEU A 176 11.02 -14.37 -2.21
CA LEU A 176 9.63 -14.39 -1.76
C LEU A 176 9.28 -15.66 -0.97
N ASP A 177 10.17 -16.65 -0.96
CA ASP A 177 10.01 -17.86 -0.16
C ASP A 177 10.00 -17.53 1.33
N ALA A 178 9.09 -18.13 2.07
CA ALA A 178 8.95 -18.03 3.52
C ALA A 178 10.17 -18.51 4.33
N TYR A 179 11.19 -18.98 3.68
CA TYR A 179 12.46 -19.37 4.26
C TYR A 179 13.43 -18.20 4.37
N GLY A 180 12.99 -17.15 4.98
CA GLY A 180 13.88 -16.23 5.65
C GLY A 180 14.47 -16.91 6.86
N SER A 181 15.25 -17.96 6.63
CA SER A 181 16.01 -18.55 7.70
C SER A 181 17.06 -17.56 8.17
N GLY A 182 16.74 -16.84 9.20
CA GLY A 182 17.63 -16.54 10.29
C GLY A 182 18.89 -15.74 10.07
N ASN A 183 19.21 -15.23 8.96
CA ASN A 183 20.34 -14.35 8.80
C ASN A 183 19.93 -12.94 8.47
N ASN A 184 19.31 -12.41 9.42
CA ASN A 184 19.13 -11.07 9.74
C ASN A 184 18.68 -10.22 8.71
N THR A 185 17.98 -9.54 9.01
CA THR A 185 18.06 -8.36 8.46
C THR A 185 16.98 -7.89 7.68
N GLY A 186 15.93 -8.01 7.99
CA GLY A 186 14.85 -7.38 7.39
C GLY A 186 13.59 -8.14 7.62
N LYS A 187 12.47 -7.52 7.57
CA LYS A 187 11.20 -8.18 7.48
C LYS A 187 11.27 -9.16 6.34
N THR A 188 11.13 -10.40 6.67
CA THR A 188 10.78 -11.41 5.70
C THR A 188 9.28 -11.41 5.64
N HIS A 189 8.71 -11.45 4.46
CA HIS A 189 7.29 -11.67 4.31
C HIS A 189 6.87 -12.89 5.12
N ALA A 190 6.18 -12.66 6.23
CA ALA A 190 5.65 -13.71 7.08
C ALA A 190 4.35 -14.19 6.47
N GLY A 191 4.38 -15.26 5.76
CA GLY A 191 3.21 -15.85 5.11
C GLY A 191 3.44 -16.09 3.64
N GLY A 192 4.67 -16.45 3.29
CA GLY A 192 5.01 -16.79 1.93
C GLY A 192 4.07 -17.81 1.38
N ASP A 193 3.23 -17.35 0.50
CA ASP A 193 2.52 -18.24 -0.39
C ASP A 193 3.60 -18.85 -1.29
N GLN A 194 4.00 -20.08 -0.97
CA GLN A 194 5.07 -20.78 -1.68
C GLN A 194 4.79 -20.89 -3.19
N ASP A 195 3.56 -20.59 -3.57
CA ASP A 195 3.11 -20.63 -4.95
C ASP A 195 3.36 -19.31 -5.71
N LEU A 196 3.66 -18.19 -5.03
CA LEU A 196 3.90 -16.89 -5.66
C LEU A 196 5.27 -16.77 -6.36
N GLY A 197 6.16 -17.73 -6.19
CA GLY A 197 7.42 -17.73 -6.90
C GLY A 197 8.63 -17.21 -6.08
N ARG A 198 9.75 -16.99 -6.78
CA ARG A 198 11.04 -16.67 -6.14
C ARG A 198 11.45 -15.22 -6.26
N SER A 199 10.75 -14.46 -7.06
CA SER A 199 11.03 -13.03 -7.26
C SER A 199 9.79 -12.31 -7.76
N ALA A 200 9.72 -11.00 -7.50
CA ALA A 200 8.73 -10.13 -8.09
C ALA A 200 9.40 -8.90 -8.71
N THR A 201 8.77 -8.36 -9.73
CA THR A 201 9.16 -7.10 -10.35
C THR A 201 7.93 -6.24 -10.50
N GLU A 202 8.02 -5.00 -10.04
CA GLU A 202 6.95 -4.03 -10.20
C GLU A 202 7.46 -2.81 -10.97
N TYR A 203 6.62 -2.29 -11.85
CA TYR A 203 6.87 -1.14 -12.69
C TYR A 203 5.80 -0.08 -12.41
N GLN A 204 6.21 1.18 -12.39
CA GLN A 204 5.30 2.30 -12.29
C GLN A 204 5.73 3.40 -13.27
N VAL A 205 4.76 4.04 -13.90
CA VAL A 205 4.94 5.30 -14.59
C VAL A 205 3.89 6.30 -14.11
N LYS A 206 4.32 7.51 -13.79
CA LYS A 206 3.44 8.65 -13.47
C LYS A 206 3.81 9.84 -14.36
N ALA A 207 2.83 10.68 -14.65
CA ALA A 207 3.00 11.93 -15.40
C ALA A 207 2.07 13.03 -14.87
N THR A 208 2.52 14.27 -15.01
CA THR A 208 1.75 15.49 -14.68
C THR A 208 1.65 16.38 -15.90
N PRO A 209 0.83 15.98 -16.93
CA PRO A 209 0.84 16.61 -18.24
C PRO A 209 0.32 18.05 -18.25
N ILE A 210 -0.54 18.40 -17.31
CA ILE A 210 -1.06 19.75 -17.09
C ILE A 210 -1.20 20.00 -15.58
N ASP A 211 -1.27 21.26 -15.21
CA ASP A 211 -1.44 21.65 -13.80
C ASP A 211 -2.68 21.00 -13.18
N GLY A 212 -2.52 20.44 -12.01
CA GLY A 212 -3.54 19.73 -11.24
C GLY A 212 -3.84 18.30 -11.72
N LEU A 213 -3.39 17.85 -12.90
CA LEU A 213 -3.64 16.50 -13.40
C LEU A 213 -2.43 15.59 -13.17
N THR A 214 -2.67 14.49 -12.48
CA THR A 214 -1.72 13.36 -12.39
C THR A 214 -2.35 12.13 -13.02
N ILE A 215 -1.61 11.43 -13.86
CA ILE A 215 -2.00 10.13 -14.42
C ILE A 215 -0.88 9.12 -14.15
N GLY A 216 -1.22 7.85 -14.03
CA GLY A 216 -0.23 6.81 -13.81
C GLY A 216 -0.73 5.42 -14.15
N ALA A 217 0.22 4.50 -14.29
CA ALA A 217 -0.03 3.08 -14.43
C ALA A 217 1.06 2.28 -13.73
N SER A 218 0.70 1.12 -13.19
CA SER A 218 1.62 0.16 -12.58
C SER A 218 1.33 -1.26 -13.09
N TYR A 219 2.32 -2.12 -12.95
CA TYR A 219 2.21 -3.53 -13.26
C TYR A 219 3.22 -4.34 -12.44
N MET A 220 2.76 -5.42 -11.83
CA MET A 220 3.58 -6.34 -11.06
C MET A 220 3.50 -7.76 -11.62
N GLU A 221 4.65 -8.41 -11.77
CA GLU A 221 4.78 -9.79 -12.21
C GLU A 221 5.67 -10.60 -11.26
N PHE A 222 5.38 -11.89 -11.17
CA PHE A 222 6.15 -12.83 -10.35
C PHE A 222 7.00 -13.76 -11.20
N GLY A 223 8.27 -13.88 -10.84
CA GLY A 223 9.23 -14.77 -11.49
C GLY A 223 9.22 -16.17 -10.88
N ASP A 224 9.19 -17.19 -11.76
CA ASP A 224 9.18 -18.61 -11.37
C ASP A 224 7.97 -19.00 -10.50
N ALA A 225 6.84 -18.29 -10.64
CA ALA A 225 5.62 -18.61 -9.94
C ALA A 225 4.98 -19.91 -10.44
N GLY A 226 4.47 -20.67 -9.49
CA GLY A 226 3.69 -21.87 -9.74
C GLY A 226 4.50 -23.15 -9.95
N SER A 227 3.78 -24.21 -10.23
CA SER A 227 4.28 -25.55 -10.47
C SER A 227 3.96 -26.02 -11.89
N ALA A 228 4.34 -27.24 -12.23
CA ALA A 228 4.01 -27.85 -13.53
C ALA A 228 2.50 -27.90 -13.84
N ASN A 229 1.65 -27.74 -12.83
CA ASN A 229 0.19 -27.78 -12.95
C ASN A 229 -0.44 -26.38 -12.89
N THR A 230 0.35 -25.31 -12.83
CA THR A 230 -0.17 -23.94 -12.80
C THR A 230 -0.68 -23.55 -14.18
N VAL A 231 -1.94 -23.13 -14.25
CA VAL A 231 -2.58 -22.68 -15.48
C VAL A 231 -2.60 -21.15 -15.60
N GLN A 232 -2.49 -20.44 -14.49
CA GLN A 232 -2.39 -18.99 -14.44
C GLN A 232 -1.33 -18.58 -13.41
N LYS A 233 -0.44 -17.69 -13.83
CA LYS A 233 0.55 -17.07 -12.94
C LYS A 233 -0.05 -15.84 -12.26
N PRO A 234 0.39 -15.51 -11.03
CA PRO A 234 -0.08 -14.31 -10.36
C PRO A 234 0.51 -13.07 -11.04
N GLU A 235 -0.33 -12.07 -11.19
CA GLU A 235 0.05 -10.74 -11.67
C GLU A 235 -0.99 -9.71 -11.24
N SER A 236 -0.63 -8.45 -11.26
CA SER A 236 -1.57 -7.35 -11.06
C SER A 236 -1.14 -6.11 -11.83
N GLY A 237 -2.08 -5.22 -12.06
CA GLY A 237 -1.80 -3.95 -12.68
C GLY A 237 -2.90 -2.94 -12.38
N SER A 238 -2.54 -1.67 -12.40
CA SER A 238 -3.49 -0.58 -12.16
C SER A 238 -3.17 0.63 -13.01
N TYR A 239 -4.17 1.49 -13.14
CA TYR A 239 -3.99 2.84 -13.64
C TYR A 239 -4.85 3.82 -12.85
N MET A 240 -4.40 5.06 -12.79
CA MET A 240 -5.10 6.11 -12.07
C MET A 240 -5.07 7.44 -12.80
N ALA A 241 -6.03 8.31 -12.45
CA ALA A 241 -6.01 9.73 -12.75
C ALA A 241 -6.55 10.51 -11.56
N THR A 242 -5.86 11.58 -11.17
CA THR A 242 -6.37 12.57 -10.22
C THR A 242 -6.33 13.95 -10.82
N TYR A 243 -7.33 14.76 -10.52
CA TYR A 243 -7.38 16.14 -10.96
C TYR A 243 -7.84 17.06 -9.85
N SER A 244 -7.05 18.10 -9.59
CA SER A 244 -7.36 19.12 -8.57
C SER A 244 -7.47 20.50 -9.23
N THR A 245 -8.55 21.22 -8.93
CA THR A 245 -8.77 22.58 -9.42
C THR A 245 -9.53 23.40 -8.40
N GLY A 246 -8.94 24.52 -7.97
CA GLY A 246 -9.50 25.31 -6.87
C GLY A 246 -9.71 24.44 -5.62
N PRO A 247 -10.93 24.46 -5.03
CA PRO A 247 -11.20 23.68 -3.82
C PRO A 247 -11.62 22.23 -4.08
N ILE A 248 -11.67 21.77 -5.33
CA ILE A 248 -12.18 20.46 -5.71
C ILE A 248 -11.02 19.55 -6.15
N SER A 249 -11.03 18.33 -5.64
CA SER A 249 -10.15 17.23 -6.10
C SER A 249 -11.02 16.04 -6.46
N ILE A 250 -10.71 15.39 -7.56
CA ILE A 250 -11.36 14.16 -8.02
C ILE A 250 -10.31 13.09 -8.31
N GLY A 251 -10.66 11.85 -8.10
CA GLY A 251 -9.81 10.72 -8.37
C GLY A 251 -10.58 9.56 -8.98
N TYR A 252 -9.89 8.83 -9.83
CA TYR A 252 -10.34 7.58 -10.42
C TYR A 252 -9.17 6.64 -10.58
N SER A 253 -9.33 5.39 -10.15
CA SER A 253 -8.39 4.31 -10.46
C SER A 253 -9.12 3.03 -10.80
N LYS A 254 -8.38 2.17 -11.45
CA LYS A 254 -8.80 0.81 -11.75
C LYS A 254 -7.62 -0.13 -11.54
N GLY A 255 -7.89 -1.23 -10.83
CA GLY A 255 -6.97 -2.32 -10.57
C GLY A 255 -7.46 -3.63 -11.16
N LEU A 256 -6.54 -4.50 -11.46
CA LEU A 256 -6.81 -5.89 -11.82
C LEU A 256 -5.79 -6.78 -11.12
N LYS A 257 -6.26 -7.75 -10.34
CA LYS A 257 -5.43 -8.75 -9.69
C LYS A 257 -5.81 -10.14 -10.17
N ALA A 258 -4.89 -10.84 -10.79
CA ALA A 258 -5.01 -12.23 -11.17
C ALA A 258 -4.22 -13.09 -10.17
N PRO A 259 -4.88 -13.88 -9.30
CA PRO A 259 -4.19 -14.79 -8.39
C PRO A 259 -3.65 -16.00 -9.15
N ILE A 260 -2.79 -16.77 -8.46
CA ILE A 260 -2.34 -18.04 -9.01
C ILE A 260 -3.50 -19.03 -9.13
N VAL A 261 -3.62 -19.68 -10.27
CA VAL A 261 -4.59 -20.75 -10.49
C VAL A 261 -3.87 -22.05 -10.84
N GLY A 262 -4.02 -23.03 -9.97
CA GLY A 262 -3.53 -24.39 -10.21
C GLY A 262 -4.38 -25.15 -11.23
N SER A 263 -3.97 -26.36 -11.58
CA SER A 263 -4.73 -27.22 -12.46
C SER A 263 -6.09 -27.56 -11.84
N LEU A 264 -7.15 -27.22 -12.53
CA LEU A 264 -8.50 -27.64 -12.17
C LEU A 264 -8.65 -29.11 -12.53
N THR A 265 -8.78 -29.98 -11.53
CA THR A 265 -9.10 -31.38 -11.76
C THR A 265 -10.55 -31.47 -12.25
N ALA A 266 -10.81 -32.25 -13.30
CA ALA A 266 -12.17 -32.49 -13.79
C ALA A 266 -13.07 -32.99 -12.63
N GLY A 267 -14.15 -32.24 -12.34
CA GLY A 267 -15.03 -32.48 -11.21
C GLY A 267 -14.67 -31.74 -9.91
N SER A 268 -13.68 -30.87 -9.94
CA SER A 268 -13.44 -29.94 -8.82
C SER A 268 -14.63 -28.98 -8.69
N THR A 269 -15.21 -28.94 -7.49
CA THR A 269 -16.26 -27.98 -7.13
C THR A 269 -15.68 -26.75 -6.45
N VAL A 270 -14.36 -26.58 -6.47
CA VAL A 270 -13.67 -25.45 -5.84
C VAL A 270 -13.85 -24.24 -6.72
N GLU A 271 -14.58 -23.27 -6.21
CA GLU A 271 -14.73 -21.94 -6.80
C GLU A 271 -13.40 -21.21 -6.66
N THR A 272 -12.61 -21.17 -7.73
CA THR A 272 -11.35 -20.46 -7.76
C THR A 272 -11.55 -19.13 -8.47
N VAL A 273 -11.12 -18.04 -7.85
CA VAL A 273 -11.15 -16.73 -8.49
C VAL A 273 -10.11 -16.69 -9.60
N GLU A 274 -10.53 -16.27 -10.78
CA GLU A 274 -9.67 -16.06 -11.94
C GLU A 274 -9.02 -14.68 -11.85
N TYR A 275 -9.82 -13.66 -11.56
CA TYR A 275 -9.31 -12.30 -11.32
C TYR A 275 -10.28 -11.48 -10.48
N TYR A 276 -9.73 -10.44 -9.86
CA TYR A 276 -10.49 -9.37 -9.22
C TYR A 276 -10.37 -8.12 -10.08
N ASP A 277 -11.52 -7.48 -10.35
CA ASP A 277 -11.62 -6.19 -11.03
C ASP A 277 -11.98 -5.13 -10.00
N GLN A 278 -11.13 -4.14 -9.81
CA GLN A 278 -11.28 -3.11 -8.78
C GLN A 278 -11.48 -1.75 -9.42
N THR A 279 -12.31 -0.91 -8.81
CA THR A 279 -12.52 0.48 -9.24
C THR A 279 -12.65 1.36 -8.01
N ASN A 280 -11.94 2.48 -8.02
CA ASN A 280 -12.06 3.54 -7.04
C ASN A 280 -12.50 4.84 -7.71
N MET A 281 -13.46 5.53 -7.10
CA MET A 281 -13.91 6.87 -7.50
C MET A 281 -14.07 7.75 -6.28
N SER A 282 -13.42 8.90 -6.30
CA SER A 282 -13.41 9.81 -5.16
C SER A 282 -13.55 11.27 -5.55
N ILE A 283 -14.13 12.05 -4.66
CA ILE A 283 -14.22 13.50 -4.75
C ILE A 283 -14.02 14.11 -3.37
N ALA A 284 -13.22 15.17 -3.31
CA ALA A 284 -13.08 15.99 -2.11
C ALA A 284 -13.33 17.46 -2.40
N TYR A 285 -13.81 18.18 -1.39
CA TYR A 285 -14.06 19.61 -1.41
C TYR A 285 -13.51 20.29 -0.16
N ALA A 286 -12.56 21.20 -0.35
CA ALA A 286 -12.05 22.08 0.70
C ALA A 286 -13.03 23.24 0.90
N ALA A 287 -13.95 23.10 1.86
CA ALA A 287 -14.98 24.11 2.14
C ALA A 287 -14.39 25.38 2.77
N SER A 288 -13.28 25.28 3.46
CA SER A 288 -12.45 26.38 3.97
C SER A 288 -11.02 25.88 4.18
N ASP A 289 -10.14 26.78 4.63
CA ASP A 289 -8.75 26.44 4.98
C ASP A 289 -8.64 25.32 6.03
N ASN A 290 -9.69 25.12 6.80
CA ASN A 290 -9.68 24.17 7.93
C ASN A 290 -10.70 23.03 7.77
N LEU A 291 -11.68 23.14 6.87
CA LEU A 291 -12.77 22.19 6.74
C LEU A 291 -12.78 21.57 5.35
N SER A 292 -12.69 20.26 5.31
CA SER A 292 -12.79 19.47 4.07
C SER A 292 -13.83 18.37 4.21
N VAL A 293 -14.45 18.01 3.10
CA VAL A 293 -15.40 16.91 2.99
C VAL A 293 -15.02 16.03 1.80
N SER A 294 -15.32 14.75 1.88
CA SER A 294 -15.10 13.82 0.76
C SER A 294 -16.19 12.76 0.67
N TYR A 295 -16.33 12.22 -0.51
CA TYR A 295 -17.06 11.01 -0.82
C TYR A 295 -16.15 10.09 -1.65
N GLU A 296 -16.15 8.83 -1.32
CA GLU A 296 -15.40 7.81 -2.06
C GLU A 296 -16.20 6.52 -2.15
N GLN A 297 -16.07 5.85 -3.29
CA GLN A 297 -16.63 4.55 -3.57
C GLN A 297 -15.53 3.65 -4.14
N GLU A 298 -15.38 2.49 -3.54
CA GLU A 298 -14.50 1.42 -4.00
C GLU A 298 -15.34 0.18 -4.29
N THR A 299 -15.13 -0.43 -5.44
CA THR A 299 -15.73 -1.71 -5.80
C THR A 299 -14.65 -2.72 -6.14
N SER A 300 -14.90 -3.97 -5.80
CA SER A 300 -14.07 -5.11 -6.17
C SER A 300 -14.96 -6.27 -6.56
N GLU A 301 -14.85 -6.76 -7.80
CA GLU A 301 -15.62 -7.88 -8.30
C GLU A 301 -14.74 -9.12 -8.41
N ALA A 302 -15.14 -10.20 -7.73
CA ALA A 302 -14.50 -11.51 -7.85
C ALA A 302 -15.08 -12.26 -9.06
N ASN A 303 -14.24 -12.54 -10.04
CA ASN A 303 -14.58 -13.30 -11.23
C ASN A 303 -14.00 -14.71 -11.11
N TYR A 304 -14.83 -15.74 -11.34
CA TYR A 304 -14.45 -17.12 -11.09
C TYR A 304 -14.11 -17.87 -12.38
N VAL A 305 -13.15 -18.78 -12.30
CA VAL A 305 -12.75 -19.65 -13.44
C VAL A 305 -13.90 -20.48 -13.98
N LEU A 306 -14.82 -20.89 -13.11
CA LEU A 306 -16.00 -21.65 -13.51
C LEU A 306 -17.16 -20.70 -13.83
N ASN A 307 -17.58 -20.64 -15.10
CA ASN A 307 -18.72 -19.83 -15.54
C ASN A 307 -20.07 -20.22 -14.89
N THR A 308 -20.10 -21.23 -14.04
CA THR A 308 -21.28 -21.64 -13.26
C THR A 308 -21.44 -20.87 -11.97
N THR A 309 -20.38 -20.21 -11.52
CA THR A 309 -20.37 -19.34 -10.34
C THR A 309 -20.55 -17.91 -10.82
N ALA A 310 -21.57 -17.24 -10.29
CA ALA A 310 -21.80 -15.83 -10.60
C ALA A 310 -20.72 -14.97 -9.93
N SER A 311 -20.23 -13.97 -10.66
CA SER A 311 -19.39 -12.93 -10.09
C SER A 311 -20.12 -12.23 -8.95
N VAL A 312 -19.38 -11.84 -7.92
CA VAL A 312 -19.89 -11.07 -6.79
C VAL A 312 -19.05 -9.81 -6.64
N GLU A 313 -19.72 -8.68 -6.64
CA GLU A 313 -19.10 -7.38 -6.37
C GLU A 313 -19.26 -7.02 -4.88
N GLN A 314 -18.16 -6.69 -4.25
CA GLN A 314 -18.10 -6.00 -2.96
C GLN A 314 -18.03 -4.50 -3.23
N GLU A 315 -18.87 -3.72 -2.55
CA GLU A 315 -18.85 -2.26 -2.62
C GLU A 315 -18.56 -1.68 -1.24
N SER A 316 -17.68 -0.69 -1.20
CA SER A 316 -17.37 0.09 0.00
C SER A 316 -17.52 1.58 -0.32
N THR A 317 -18.31 2.29 0.47
CA THR A 317 -18.52 3.73 0.30
C THR A 317 -18.27 4.47 1.59
N SER A 318 -17.82 5.72 1.51
CA SER A 318 -17.74 6.59 2.69
C SER A 318 -18.03 8.04 2.38
N VAL A 319 -18.65 8.70 3.36
CA VAL A 319 -18.75 10.16 3.46
C VAL A 319 -17.93 10.60 4.65
N GLN A 320 -17.08 11.59 4.44
CA GLN A 320 -16.10 11.98 5.46
C GLN A 320 -16.05 13.49 5.61
N VAL A 321 -15.82 13.95 6.82
CA VAL A 321 -15.58 15.35 7.16
C VAL A 321 -14.35 15.43 8.03
N ALA A 322 -13.42 16.32 7.68
CA ALA A 322 -12.23 16.61 8.48
C ALA A 322 -12.11 18.09 8.80
N TYR A 323 -11.81 18.40 10.06
CA TYR A 323 -11.55 19.76 10.52
C TYR A 323 -10.16 19.82 11.18
N THR A 324 -9.29 20.63 10.60
CA THR A 324 -7.91 20.79 11.05
C THR A 324 -7.72 22.08 11.84
N MET A 325 -7.08 21.99 13.00
CA MET A 325 -6.86 23.08 13.90
C MET A 325 -5.42 23.00 14.47
N GLY A 326 -4.51 23.76 13.89
CA GLY A 326 -3.08 23.64 14.20
C GLY A 326 -2.54 22.26 13.84
N GLY A 327 -1.90 21.57 14.79
CA GLY A 327 -1.38 20.20 14.63
C GLY A 327 -2.42 19.09 14.89
N MET A 328 -3.72 19.43 15.07
CA MET A 328 -4.76 18.48 15.37
C MET A 328 -5.79 18.42 14.23
N THR A 329 -6.20 17.23 13.85
CA THR A 329 -7.31 16.99 12.91
C THR A 329 -8.39 16.16 13.59
N LEU A 330 -9.63 16.63 13.52
CA LEU A 330 -10.85 15.92 13.88
C LEU A 330 -11.48 15.37 12.62
N ALA A 331 -11.77 14.07 12.57
CA ALA A 331 -12.46 13.45 11.44
C ALA A 331 -13.71 12.71 11.91
N LEU A 332 -14.78 12.82 11.11
CA LEU A 332 -15.99 12.01 11.23
C LEU A 332 -16.18 11.28 9.90
N VAL A 333 -16.34 9.96 9.99
CA VAL A 333 -16.52 9.08 8.84
C VAL A 333 -17.78 8.27 9.02
N GLN A 334 -18.59 8.19 7.98
CA GLN A 334 -19.66 7.21 7.82
C GLN A 334 -19.31 6.32 6.63
N ALA A 335 -19.09 5.04 6.87
CA ALA A 335 -18.79 4.05 5.85
C ALA A 335 -19.89 2.98 5.77
N SER A 336 -20.10 2.45 4.57
CA SER A 336 -20.98 1.31 4.28
C SER A 336 -20.23 0.32 3.41
N HIS A 337 -20.39 -0.97 3.71
CA HIS A 337 -19.75 -2.06 2.98
C HIS A 337 -20.80 -3.11 2.66
N ASP A 338 -21.00 -3.38 1.40
CA ASP A 338 -21.93 -4.38 0.89
C ASP A 338 -21.17 -5.60 0.34
N ASN A 339 -21.71 -6.80 0.57
CA ASN A 339 -21.14 -8.08 0.11
C ASN A 339 -19.70 -8.33 0.59
N VAL A 340 -19.36 -7.94 1.81
CA VAL A 340 -18.01 -8.11 2.36
C VAL A 340 -17.52 -9.56 2.23
N GLY A 341 -16.30 -9.73 1.72
CA GLY A 341 -15.72 -11.04 1.42
C GLY A 341 -16.40 -11.73 0.23
N TYR A 342 -16.97 -10.96 -0.70
CA TYR A 342 -17.69 -11.45 -1.89
C TYR A 342 -18.86 -12.37 -1.54
N SER A 343 -19.54 -12.08 -0.44
CA SER A 343 -20.67 -12.85 0.06
C SER A 343 -21.96 -12.07 -0.10
N THR A 344 -22.96 -12.66 -0.77
CA THR A 344 -24.31 -12.07 -0.93
C THR A 344 -25.22 -12.30 0.27
N ALA A 345 -24.70 -12.84 1.37
CA ALA A 345 -25.47 -13.01 2.59
C ALA A 345 -25.72 -11.63 3.24
N THR A 346 -26.94 -11.37 3.71
CA THR A 346 -27.28 -10.10 4.39
C THR A 346 -26.46 -9.83 5.65
N THR A 347 -25.77 -10.84 6.17
CA THR A 347 -24.82 -10.72 7.29
C THR A 347 -23.45 -10.20 6.84
N ALA A 348 -23.20 -10.12 5.55
CA ALA A 348 -21.98 -9.59 4.98
C ALA A 348 -22.00 -8.05 4.86
N ASP A 349 -23.19 -7.45 4.93
CA ASP A 349 -23.32 -6.00 4.87
C ASP A 349 -23.00 -5.37 6.23
N ARG A 350 -22.24 -4.28 6.21
CA ARG A 350 -21.76 -3.58 7.42
C ARG A 350 -21.84 -2.08 7.25
N GLU A 351 -22.15 -1.39 8.35
CA GLU A 351 -22.05 0.05 8.43
C GLU A 351 -21.13 0.45 9.58
N GLN A 352 -20.44 1.55 9.43
CA GLN A 352 -19.49 2.02 10.41
C GLN A 352 -19.50 3.53 10.54
N THR A 353 -19.53 4.01 11.77
CA THR A 353 -19.29 5.41 12.11
C THR A 353 -18.00 5.51 12.90
N LEU A 354 -17.06 6.30 12.41
CA LEU A 354 -15.77 6.53 13.06
C LEU A 354 -15.62 8.01 13.41
N LEU A 355 -15.26 8.29 14.65
CA LEU A 355 -14.73 9.58 15.09
C LEU A 355 -13.24 9.41 15.37
N ALA A 356 -12.42 10.24 14.77
CA ALA A 356 -10.97 10.21 14.96
C ALA A 356 -10.42 11.59 15.36
N VAL A 357 -9.43 11.58 16.22
CA VAL A 357 -8.60 12.75 16.55
C VAL A 357 -7.15 12.37 16.27
N THR A 358 -6.53 13.04 15.30
CA THR A 358 -5.14 12.83 14.93
C THR A 358 -4.30 14.03 15.35
N MET A 359 -3.17 13.79 15.97
CA MET A 359 -2.16 14.78 16.33
C MET A 359 -0.83 14.40 15.68
N ALA A 360 -0.21 15.35 14.98
CA ALA A 360 1.15 15.23 14.46
C ALA A 360 2.13 16.03 15.33
N PHE A 361 3.32 15.52 15.54
CA PHE A 361 4.39 16.12 16.34
C PHE A 361 5.78 15.82 15.78
#